data_bf39b9016acbbc56ce19468f8585e936
#
_entry.id   bf39b9016acbbc56ce19468f8585e936
#
_cell.length_a   1.000
_cell.length_b   1.000
_cell.length_c   1.000
_cell.angle_alpha   90.00
_cell.angle_beta   90.00
_cell.angle_gamma   90.00
#
_symmetry.space_group_name_H-M   'P 1'
#
loop_
_entity.id
_entity.type
_entity.pdbx_description
1 polymer ?
#
loop_
_entity_poly.entity_id
_entity_poly.type
_entity_poly.pdbx_seq_one_letter_code
_entity_poly.pdbx_strand_id
1 'polypeptide(L)'
;MFISHSTREDPYGTAVRRHLAQGLRERGYEVLVDADGLLPGEKWHPKLYEWLLECRAAVVLANRDALRSGWVHREVDILMWRHHFNRSFFVLPAPIGGVTPEDMDAAGFGDLMSLQLVQRPSVTESKDPPDPACAAEVIVAAFPPLPPQPEEDDPVIRWAEDITAQLSQVRTMSRLARMGRALGLHDRYLTDAPVTDVSCGFLAAQMLHTHDAVRLRNAVGEVARHMDSTALDQLVNLVLPVWIDATSARHVLPSGDGAGPRTVVLNVRSPDTGEYYLGRAFCMDHSRYWPIVVSAPPPGEEDPEEELRHRCEQTIRARFGMTASEPLAHAPQLPNCDTYVVIFAEYCSLEEAERVVDWLCGQIPWLHILLIPRDELTHDDPRPGRLAQASLLVPPFGVDDERVAIRVAYGMLNDWGIGRRDEGRPGRVAGRG
;
A
#
# COMPACT_ATOMS: atom_id res chain seq x y z
N MET A 1 -5.36 -20.90 1.00
CA MET A 1 -4.40 -20.64 -0.11
C MET A 1 -5.19 -20.38 -1.38
N PHE A 2 -4.79 -19.40 -2.17
CA PHE A 2 -5.43 -19.06 -3.45
C PHE A 2 -4.59 -19.51 -4.65
N ILE A 3 -5.24 -20.07 -5.69
CA ILE A 3 -4.59 -20.42 -6.96
C ILE A 3 -5.12 -19.51 -8.06
N SER A 4 -4.32 -18.49 -8.41
CA SER A 4 -4.58 -17.63 -9.58
C SER A 4 -4.21 -18.37 -10.86
N HIS A 5 -5.12 -18.41 -11.81
CA HIS A 5 -4.93 -19.18 -13.07
C HIS A 5 -5.89 -18.74 -14.18
N SER A 6 -5.56 -19.13 -15.41
CA SER A 6 -6.50 -19.10 -16.52
C SER A 6 -6.37 -20.40 -17.31
N THR A 7 -7.49 -21.06 -17.57
CA THR A 7 -7.52 -22.38 -18.21
C THR A 7 -8.50 -22.45 -19.39
N ARG A 8 -8.87 -21.30 -19.97
CA ARG A 8 -9.95 -21.22 -20.98
C ARG A 8 -9.76 -22.22 -22.13
N GLU A 9 -8.54 -22.41 -22.60
CA GLU A 9 -8.22 -23.24 -23.74
C GLU A 9 -6.93 -24.07 -23.51
N ASP A 10 -6.49 -24.23 -22.26
CA ASP A 10 -5.25 -24.91 -21.89
C ASP A 10 -5.52 -26.20 -21.08
N PRO A 11 -5.60 -27.38 -21.75
CA PRO A 11 -5.74 -28.65 -21.06
C PRO A 11 -4.57 -28.98 -20.13
N TYR A 12 -3.35 -28.56 -20.50
CA TYR A 12 -2.16 -28.76 -19.69
C TYR A 12 -2.24 -27.95 -18.39
N GLY A 13 -2.52 -26.66 -18.46
CA GLY A 13 -2.69 -25.79 -17.29
C GLY A 13 -3.82 -26.27 -16.37
N THR A 14 -4.92 -26.78 -16.96
CA THR A 14 -6.02 -27.41 -16.20
C THR A 14 -5.55 -28.66 -15.44
N ALA A 15 -4.74 -29.51 -16.06
CA ALA A 15 -4.20 -30.71 -15.41
C ALA A 15 -3.21 -30.33 -14.29
N VAL A 16 -2.27 -29.41 -14.53
CA VAL A 16 -1.33 -28.91 -13.52
C VAL A 16 -2.09 -28.34 -12.32
N ARG A 17 -3.07 -27.48 -12.54
CA ARG A 17 -3.90 -26.88 -11.47
C ARG A 17 -4.56 -27.96 -10.61
N ARG A 18 -5.14 -29.00 -11.23
CA ARG A 18 -5.82 -30.09 -10.51
C ARG A 18 -4.84 -30.84 -9.61
N HIS A 19 -3.69 -31.25 -10.13
CA HIS A 19 -2.66 -31.97 -9.37
C HIS A 19 -2.09 -31.04 -8.26
N LEU A 20 -1.88 -29.78 -8.56
CA LEU A 20 -1.41 -28.79 -7.59
C LEU A 20 -2.40 -28.64 -6.44
N ALA A 21 -3.69 -28.44 -6.73
CA ALA A 21 -4.72 -28.30 -5.70
C ALA A 21 -4.81 -29.55 -4.81
N GLN A 22 -4.68 -30.73 -5.40
CA GLN A 22 -4.66 -31.99 -4.66
C GLN A 22 -3.42 -32.07 -3.75
N GLY A 23 -2.22 -31.85 -4.28
CA GLY A 23 -0.98 -31.97 -3.52
C GLY A 23 -0.90 -30.93 -2.37
N LEU A 24 -1.47 -29.75 -2.57
CA LEU A 24 -1.56 -28.75 -1.51
C LEU A 24 -2.56 -29.14 -0.41
N ARG A 25 -3.72 -29.73 -0.78
CA ARG A 25 -4.69 -30.27 0.20
C ARG A 25 -4.09 -31.42 1.01
N GLU A 26 -3.31 -32.29 0.39
CA GLU A 26 -2.60 -33.38 1.07
C GLU A 26 -1.56 -32.88 2.08
N ARG A 27 -1.03 -31.66 1.89
CA ARG A 27 -0.18 -30.95 2.85
C ARG A 27 -0.96 -30.18 3.91
N GLY A 28 -2.29 -30.25 3.92
CA GLY A 28 -3.16 -29.60 4.90
C GLY A 28 -3.56 -28.17 4.56
N TYR A 29 -3.26 -27.68 3.35
CA TYR A 29 -3.73 -26.37 2.91
C TYR A 29 -5.21 -26.41 2.54
N GLU A 30 -5.98 -25.44 3.03
CA GLU A 30 -7.29 -25.11 2.44
C GLU A 30 -7.05 -24.39 1.12
N VAL A 31 -7.48 -24.99 0.00
CA VAL A 31 -7.19 -24.50 -1.34
C VAL A 31 -8.43 -23.87 -1.94
N LEU A 32 -8.33 -22.59 -2.26
CA LEU A 32 -9.36 -21.78 -2.90
C LEU A 32 -9.07 -21.72 -4.41
N VAL A 33 -9.97 -22.26 -5.20
CA VAL A 33 -9.90 -22.27 -6.68
C VAL A 33 -11.25 -21.84 -7.21
N ASP A 34 -11.29 -20.91 -8.14
CA ASP A 34 -12.51 -20.34 -8.71
C ASP A 34 -13.46 -21.39 -9.32
N ALA A 35 -12.90 -22.45 -9.91
CA ALA A 35 -13.67 -23.51 -10.53
C ALA A 35 -14.35 -24.48 -9.55
N ASP A 36 -13.84 -24.58 -8.31
CA ASP A 36 -14.26 -25.62 -7.34
C ASP A 36 -15.16 -25.06 -6.23
N GLY A 37 -15.16 -23.76 -6.00
CA GLY A 37 -15.78 -23.14 -4.82
C GLY A 37 -17.02 -22.28 -5.09
N LEU A 38 -17.44 -22.17 -6.34
CA LEU A 38 -18.59 -21.34 -6.71
C LEU A 38 -19.83 -22.21 -6.95
N LEU A 39 -20.90 -21.91 -6.23
CA LEU A 39 -22.19 -22.57 -6.47
C LEU A 39 -22.84 -22.01 -7.76
N PRO A 40 -23.59 -22.85 -8.51
CA PRO A 40 -24.33 -22.37 -9.66
C PRO A 40 -25.27 -21.23 -9.29
N GLY A 41 -25.10 -20.07 -9.93
CA GLY A 41 -25.88 -18.85 -9.63
C GLY A 41 -25.22 -17.89 -8.67
N GLU A 42 -24.11 -18.24 -8.03
CA GLU A 42 -23.30 -17.29 -7.25
C GLU A 42 -22.56 -16.30 -8.15
N LYS A 43 -22.45 -15.07 -7.65
CA LYS A 43 -21.69 -14.03 -8.31
C LYS A 43 -20.22 -14.21 -7.97
N TRP A 44 -19.49 -14.76 -8.89
CA TRP A 44 -18.12 -15.21 -8.68
C TRP A 44 -17.12 -14.08 -8.36
N HIS A 45 -17.32 -12.86 -8.90
CA HIS A 45 -16.38 -11.78 -8.69
C HIS A 45 -16.27 -11.32 -7.22
N PRO A 46 -17.37 -11.02 -6.50
CA PRO A 46 -17.28 -10.65 -5.08
C PRO A 46 -16.63 -11.76 -4.23
N LYS A 47 -17.00 -13.03 -4.48
CA LYS A 47 -16.43 -14.17 -3.75
C LYS A 47 -14.93 -14.35 -4.00
N LEU A 48 -14.50 -14.08 -5.21
CA LEU A 48 -13.09 -14.19 -5.58
C LEU A 48 -12.25 -13.10 -4.88
N TYR A 49 -12.78 -11.88 -4.75
CA TYR A 49 -12.11 -10.83 -3.99
C TYR A 49 -12.07 -11.11 -2.48
N GLU A 50 -13.13 -11.67 -1.92
CA GLU A 50 -13.12 -12.17 -0.55
C GLU A 50 -11.97 -13.17 -0.37
N TRP A 51 -11.83 -14.16 -1.25
CA TRP A 51 -10.74 -15.11 -1.22
C TRP A 51 -9.35 -14.48 -1.41
N LEU A 52 -9.22 -13.50 -2.29
CA LEU A 52 -7.98 -12.76 -2.49
C LEU A 52 -7.57 -11.95 -1.25
N LEU A 53 -8.52 -11.46 -0.47
CA LEU A 53 -8.27 -10.76 0.78
C LEU A 53 -8.03 -11.72 1.96
N GLU A 54 -8.73 -12.85 2.02
CA GLU A 54 -8.65 -13.82 3.12
C GLU A 54 -7.52 -14.85 2.97
N CYS A 55 -7.07 -15.16 1.75
CA CYS A 55 -6.05 -16.18 1.55
C CYS A 55 -4.75 -15.81 2.26
N ARG A 56 -4.07 -16.81 2.83
CA ARG A 56 -2.80 -16.66 3.57
C ARG A 56 -1.57 -16.86 2.71
N ALA A 57 -1.74 -17.43 1.54
CA ALA A 57 -0.70 -17.59 0.54
C ALA A 57 -1.35 -17.73 -0.83
N ALA A 58 -0.61 -17.47 -1.89
CA ALA A 58 -1.09 -17.63 -3.25
C ALA A 58 -0.04 -18.27 -4.17
N VAL A 59 -0.52 -18.94 -5.19
CA VAL A 59 0.28 -19.34 -6.34
C VAL A 59 -0.32 -18.75 -7.61
N VAL A 60 0.53 -18.21 -8.47
CA VAL A 60 0.15 -17.68 -9.77
C VAL A 60 0.65 -18.64 -10.84
N LEU A 61 -0.28 -19.43 -11.43
CA LEU A 61 0.02 -20.29 -12.57
C LEU A 61 0.08 -19.46 -13.85
N ALA A 62 1.28 -19.02 -14.22
CA ALA A 62 1.51 -18.17 -15.37
C ALA A 62 1.63 -19.03 -16.64
N ASN A 63 0.50 -19.33 -17.30
CA ASN A 63 0.46 -19.86 -18.68
C ASN A 63 0.16 -18.73 -19.67
N ARG A 64 0.18 -19.01 -20.97
CA ARG A 64 -0.06 -17.99 -22.01
C ARG A 64 -1.45 -17.35 -21.91
N ASP A 65 -2.45 -18.08 -21.46
CA ASP A 65 -3.80 -17.55 -21.26
C ASP A 65 -3.89 -16.66 -20.03
N ALA A 66 -3.19 -17.00 -18.95
CA ALA A 66 -3.06 -16.18 -17.76
C ALA A 66 -2.40 -14.82 -18.08
N LEU A 67 -1.32 -14.83 -18.87
CA LEU A 67 -0.63 -13.61 -19.29
C LEU A 67 -1.50 -12.64 -20.13
N ARG A 68 -2.57 -13.15 -20.78
CA ARG A 68 -3.52 -12.34 -21.55
C ARG A 68 -4.80 -12.01 -20.79
N SER A 69 -4.99 -12.60 -19.63
CA SER A 69 -6.20 -12.45 -18.84
C SER A 69 -6.15 -11.17 -18.02
N GLY A 70 -6.93 -10.17 -18.39
CA GLY A 70 -7.09 -8.96 -17.58
C GLY A 70 -7.64 -9.24 -16.17
N TRP A 71 -8.18 -10.43 -15.92
CA TRP A 71 -8.60 -10.88 -14.61
C TRP A 71 -7.41 -11.38 -13.79
N VAL A 72 -6.55 -12.22 -14.34
CA VAL A 72 -5.34 -12.71 -13.67
C VAL A 72 -4.41 -11.53 -13.33
N HIS A 73 -4.29 -10.52 -14.19
CA HIS A 73 -3.56 -9.30 -13.88
C HIS A 73 -4.07 -8.65 -12.59
N ARG A 74 -5.38 -8.50 -12.41
CA ARG A 74 -5.96 -7.93 -11.18
C ARG A 74 -5.72 -8.79 -9.94
N GLU A 75 -5.82 -10.11 -10.09
CA GLU A 75 -5.48 -11.01 -8.98
C GLU A 75 -4.04 -10.82 -8.56
N VAL A 76 -3.13 -10.80 -9.53
CA VAL A 76 -1.70 -10.59 -9.30
C VAL A 76 -1.45 -9.23 -8.64
N ASP A 77 -2.07 -8.17 -9.12
CA ASP A 77 -1.93 -6.84 -8.55
C ASP A 77 -2.32 -6.83 -7.06
N ILE A 78 -3.45 -7.45 -6.70
CA ILE A 78 -3.90 -7.55 -5.30
C ILE A 78 -2.94 -8.40 -4.47
N LEU A 79 -2.52 -9.56 -4.99
CA LEU A 79 -1.61 -10.46 -4.30
C LEU A 79 -0.24 -9.81 -4.06
N MET A 80 0.30 -9.12 -5.07
CA MET A 80 1.56 -8.41 -4.95
C MET A 80 1.46 -7.24 -3.99
N TRP A 81 0.37 -6.50 -4.04
CA TRP A 81 0.10 -5.44 -3.10
C TRP A 81 0.05 -5.97 -1.66
N ARG A 82 -0.66 -7.07 -1.39
CA ARG A 82 -0.65 -7.73 -0.07
C ARG A 82 0.74 -8.17 0.35
N HIS A 83 1.50 -8.78 -0.56
CA HIS A 83 2.89 -9.17 -0.30
C HIS A 83 3.78 -7.96 0.02
N HIS A 84 3.55 -6.84 -0.61
CA HIS A 84 4.31 -5.61 -0.33
C HIS A 84 4.10 -5.10 1.09
N PHE A 85 2.89 -5.13 1.59
CA PHE A 85 2.57 -4.65 2.94
C PHE A 85 2.73 -5.73 4.03
N ASN A 86 2.61 -6.99 3.67
CA ASN A 86 2.79 -8.11 4.57
C ASN A 86 3.80 -9.12 4.00
N ARG A 87 5.03 -9.05 4.48
CA ARG A 87 6.12 -9.96 4.03
C ARG A 87 5.89 -11.42 4.39
N SER A 88 5.04 -11.72 5.37
CA SER A 88 4.66 -13.09 5.71
C SER A 88 3.64 -13.67 4.73
N PHE A 89 2.96 -12.82 3.94
CA PHE A 89 2.06 -13.26 2.88
C PHE A 89 2.89 -13.80 1.71
N PHE A 90 2.82 -15.10 1.52
CA PHE A 90 3.65 -15.80 0.53
C PHE A 90 2.98 -15.82 -0.84
N VAL A 91 3.67 -15.35 -1.88
CA VAL A 91 3.24 -15.43 -3.27
C VAL A 91 4.28 -16.20 -4.07
N LEU A 92 3.85 -17.24 -4.77
CA LEU A 92 4.72 -18.09 -5.58
C LEU A 92 4.36 -17.95 -7.07
N PRO A 93 5.20 -17.30 -7.88
CA PRO A 93 5.05 -17.33 -9.33
C PRO A 93 5.48 -18.67 -9.90
N ALA A 94 4.60 -19.31 -10.66
CA ALA A 94 4.83 -20.61 -11.28
C ALA A 94 4.60 -20.54 -12.80
N PRO A 95 5.62 -20.23 -13.62
CA PRO A 95 5.51 -20.26 -15.06
C PRO A 95 5.34 -21.70 -15.56
N ILE A 96 4.29 -21.96 -16.34
CA ILE A 96 3.96 -23.27 -16.90
C ILE A 96 3.71 -23.18 -18.41
N GLY A 97 3.64 -24.33 -19.08
CA GLY A 97 3.26 -24.38 -20.50
C GLY A 97 4.23 -23.64 -21.44
N GLY A 98 5.52 -23.59 -21.11
CA GLY A 98 6.52 -22.96 -21.96
C GLY A 98 6.64 -21.44 -21.79
N VAL A 99 5.95 -20.81 -20.83
CA VAL A 99 6.11 -19.40 -20.48
C VAL A 99 7.50 -19.17 -19.91
N THR A 100 8.15 -18.10 -20.35
CA THR A 100 9.48 -17.67 -19.87
C THR A 100 9.35 -16.44 -18.98
N PRO A 101 10.39 -16.12 -18.20
CA PRO A 101 10.43 -14.85 -17.46
C PRO A 101 10.25 -13.64 -18.36
N GLU A 102 10.83 -13.65 -19.55
CA GLU A 102 10.73 -12.56 -20.54
C GLU A 102 9.27 -12.42 -21.04
N ASP A 103 8.55 -13.53 -21.23
CA ASP A 103 7.13 -13.50 -21.58
C ASP A 103 6.29 -12.86 -20.47
N MET A 104 6.63 -13.15 -19.21
CA MET A 104 5.95 -12.57 -18.04
C MET A 104 6.20 -11.06 -17.94
N ASP A 105 7.44 -10.62 -18.10
CA ASP A 105 7.80 -9.19 -18.06
C ASP A 105 7.11 -8.42 -19.20
N ALA A 106 7.17 -8.93 -20.42
CA ALA A 106 6.50 -8.36 -21.58
C ALA A 106 4.96 -8.28 -21.43
N ALA A 107 4.38 -9.17 -20.62
CA ALA A 107 2.96 -9.16 -20.30
C ALA A 107 2.58 -8.25 -19.13
N GLY A 108 3.53 -7.54 -18.51
CA GLY A 108 3.27 -6.63 -17.39
C GLY A 108 3.25 -7.30 -16.01
N PHE A 109 3.84 -8.49 -15.87
CA PHE A 109 4.02 -9.17 -14.57
C PHE A 109 5.40 -8.90 -13.96
N GLY A 110 5.98 -7.72 -14.23
CA GLY A 110 7.33 -7.34 -13.77
C GLY A 110 7.49 -7.43 -12.26
N ASP A 111 6.49 -7.04 -11.48
CA ASP A 111 6.54 -7.11 -10.02
C ASP A 111 6.66 -8.56 -9.50
N LEU A 112 6.00 -9.52 -10.15
CA LEU A 112 6.16 -10.94 -9.82
C LEU A 112 7.59 -11.44 -10.07
N MET A 113 8.31 -10.82 -11.00
CA MET A 113 9.69 -11.20 -11.32
C MET A 113 10.69 -10.84 -10.20
N SER A 114 10.30 -9.94 -9.30
CA SER A 114 11.10 -9.62 -8.10
C SER A 114 11.07 -10.76 -7.07
N LEU A 115 10.13 -11.70 -7.19
CA LEU A 115 10.01 -12.87 -6.34
C LEU A 115 10.80 -14.06 -6.90
N GLN A 116 11.16 -14.98 -6.01
CA GLN A 116 11.79 -16.22 -6.44
C GLN A 116 10.80 -17.06 -7.25
N LEU A 117 11.07 -17.20 -8.54
CA LEU A 117 10.28 -18.06 -9.42
C LEU A 117 10.50 -19.54 -9.09
N VAL A 118 9.46 -20.38 -9.29
CA VAL A 118 9.65 -21.82 -9.32
C VAL A 118 10.61 -22.15 -10.46
N GLN A 119 11.80 -22.59 -10.11
CA GLN A 119 12.76 -23.04 -11.12
C GLN A 119 12.21 -24.28 -11.81
N ARG A 120 12.13 -24.21 -13.12
CA ARG A 120 11.87 -25.43 -13.92
C ARG A 120 12.89 -26.50 -13.51
N PRO A 121 12.46 -27.75 -13.30
CA PRO A 121 13.41 -28.82 -13.34
C PRO A 121 14.20 -28.65 -14.65
N SER A 122 15.51 -28.69 -14.57
CA SER A 122 16.40 -28.66 -15.74
C SER A 122 16.08 -29.88 -16.60
N VAL A 123 15.01 -29.78 -17.38
CA VAL A 123 14.65 -30.79 -18.35
C VAL A 123 15.55 -30.54 -19.55
N THR A 124 16.57 -31.33 -19.64
CA THR A 124 17.33 -31.57 -20.86
C THR A 124 16.39 -31.49 -22.07
N GLU A 125 16.58 -30.45 -22.90
CA GLU A 125 16.23 -30.30 -24.32
C GLU A 125 14.92 -30.95 -24.87
N SER A 126 13.99 -31.41 -24.02
CA SER A 126 12.71 -31.93 -24.50
C SER A 126 11.79 -30.77 -24.91
N LYS A 127 11.36 -30.79 -26.17
CA LYS A 127 10.38 -29.84 -26.71
C LYS A 127 8.98 -30.00 -26.13
N ASP A 128 8.72 -31.10 -25.44
CA ASP A 128 7.42 -31.38 -24.83
C ASP A 128 7.35 -30.83 -23.41
N PRO A 129 6.21 -30.23 -22.98
CA PRO A 129 6.02 -29.81 -21.61
C PRO A 129 6.15 -31.01 -20.67
N PRO A 130 6.73 -30.85 -19.45
CA PRO A 130 6.82 -31.95 -18.48
C PRO A 130 5.43 -32.48 -18.14
N ASP A 131 5.37 -33.70 -17.64
CA ASP A 131 4.10 -34.30 -17.16
C ASP A 131 3.44 -33.32 -16.15
N PRO A 132 2.12 -33.02 -16.29
CA PRO A 132 1.43 -32.08 -15.41
C PRO A 132 1.54 -32.43 -13.92
N ALA A 133 1.59 -33.73 -13.58
CA ALA A 133 1.76 -34.14 -12.18
C ALA A 133 3.15 -33.76 -11.65
N CYS A 134 4.20 -34.06 -12.43
CA CYS A 134 5.57 -33.66 -12.06
C CYS A 134 5.71 -32.13 -11.91
N ALA A 135 5.11 -31.36 -12.81
CA ALA A 135 5.11 -29.90 -12.71
C ALA A 135 4.43 -29.43 -11.42
N ALA A 136 3.29 -30.02 -11.07
CA ALA A 136 2.59 -29.71 -9.83
C ALA A 136 3.39 -30.09 -8.58
N GLU A 137 4.05 -31.24 -8.57
CA GLU A 137 4.92 -31.68 -7.46
C GLU A 137 6.06 -30.69 -7.17
N VAL A 138 6.70 -30.16 -8.23
CA VAL A 138 7.76 -29.15 -8.09
C VAL A 138 7.20 -27.89 -7.46
N ILE A 139 6.02 -27.43 -7.90
CA ILE A 139 5.37 -26.24 -7.33
C ILE A 139 5.01 -26.50 -5.86
N VAL A 140 4.40 -27.66 -5.55
CA VAL A 140 4.05 -28.05 -4.17
C VAL A 140 5.30 -28.10 -3.28
N ALA A 141 6.43 -28.61 -3.80
CA ALA A 141 7.68 -28.70 -3.04
C ALA A 141 8.28 -27.31 -2.71
N ALA A 142 8.03 -26.31 -3.54
CA ALA A 142 8.50 -24.94 -3.32
C ALA A 142 7.72 -24.18 -2.23
N PHE A 143 6.55 -24.69 -1.81
CA PHE A 143 5.82 -24.10 -0.70
C PHE A 143 6.46 -24.44 0.64
N PRO A 144 6.64 -23.44 1.53
CA PRO A 144 7.07 -23.71 2.88
C PRO A 144 6.08 -24.63 3.59
N PRO A 145 6.48 -25.32 4.68
CA PRO A 145 5.51 -25.92 5.60
C PRO A 145 4.47 -24.87 5.97
N LEU A 146 3.22 -25.30 6.25
CA LEU A 146 2.14 -24.38 6.63
C LEU A 146 2.71 -23.27 7.51
N PRO A 147 2.64 -22.01 7.07
CA PRO A 147 3.13 -20.92 7.88
C PRO A 147 2.39 -20.97 9.23
N PRO A 148 3.06 -20.67 10.35
CA PRO A 148 2.37 -20.45 11.60
C PRO A 148 1.19 -19.50 11.32
N GLN A 149 0.10 -19.69 12.05
CA GLN A 149 -1.08 -18.79 11.87
C GLN A 149 -0.54 -17.36 11.84
N PRO A 150 -0.88 -16.55 10.79
CA PRO A 150 -0.42 -15.18 10.78
C PRO A 150 -0.84 -14.54 12.10
N GLU A 151 0.05 -13.76 12.66
CA GLU A 151 -0.34 -12.80 13.68
C GLU A 151 -1.59 -12.10 13.13
N GLU A 152 -2.63 -11.98 13.94
CA GLU A 152 -4.04 -11.67 13.59
C GLU A 152 -4.23 -10.35 12.81
N ASP A 153 -3.17 -9.66 12.38
CA ASP A 153 -3.21 -8.26 12.01
C ASP A 153 -2.47 -7.96 10.69
N ASP A 154 -3.07 -8.36 9.55
CA ASP A 154 -2.63 -7.85 8.24
C ASP A 154 -3.12 -6.39 8.09
N PRO A 155 -2.23 -5.37 8.12
CA PRO A 155 -2.64 -3.96 8.11
C PRO A 155 -3.40 -3.56 6.84
N VAL A 156 -3.19 -4.29 5.74
CA VAL A 156 -3.91 -4.05 4.48
C VAL A 156 -5.35 -4.52 4.58
N ILE A 157 -5.57 -5.71 5.17
CA ILE A 157 -6.92 -6.23 5.39
C ILE A 157 -7.68 -5.27 6.30
N ARG A 158 -7.07 -4.85 7.40
CA ARG A 158 -7.69 -3.89 8.32
C ARG A 158 -8.06 -2.59 7.61
N TRP A 159 -7.18 -2.05 6.78
CA TRP A 159 -7.47 -0.84 6.00
C TRP A 159 -8.66 -1.05 5.04
N ALA A 160 -8.70 -2.19 4.34
CA ALA A 160 -9.84 -2.55 3.49
C ALA A 160 -11.14 -2.72 4.29
N GLU A 161 -11.07 -3.32 5.49
CA GLU A 161 -12.21 -3.46 6.41
C GLU A 161 -12.69 -2.10 6.92
N ASP A 162 -11.79 -1.18 7.27
CA ASP A 162 -12.15 0.17 7.69
C ASP A 162 -12.89 0.93 6.58
N ILE A 163 -12.41 0.85 5.33
CA ILE A 163 -13.11 1.43 4.17
C ILE A 163 -14.46 0.73 3.97
N THR A 164 -14.51 -0.60 4.08
CA THR A 164 -15.73 -1.41 3.93
C THR A 164 -16.78 -0.99 4.96
N ALA A 165 -16.38 -0.78 6.21
CA ALA A 165 -17.26 -0.34 7.29
C ALA A 165 -17.92 1.03 6.97
N GLN A 166 -17.17 1.96 6.37
CA GLN A 166 -17.75 3.24 5.93
C GLN A 166 -18.71 3.06 4.75
N LEU A 167 -18.33 2.26 3.76
CA LEU A 167 -19.15 2.01 2.57
C LEU A 167 -20.43 1.24 2.88
N SER A 168 -20.47 0.40 3.92
CA SER A 168 -21.67 -0.37 4.33
C SER A 168 -22.85 0.52 4.77
N GLN A 169 -22.60 1.80 5.07
CA GLN A 169 -23.65 2.78 5.33
C GLN A 169 -24.43 3.16 4.06
N VAL A 170 -23.85 2.94 2.88
CA VAL A 170 -24.48 3.23 1.59
C VAL A 170 -25.45 2.10 1.22
N ARG A 171 -26.72 2.25 1.56
CA ARG A 171 -27.75 1.20 1.41
C ARG A 171 -28.28 1.04 -0.02
N THR A 172 -27.70 1.71 -1.00
CA THR A 172 -28.21 1.76 -2.37
C THR A 172 -27.22 1.19 -3.36
N MET A 173 -27.48 -0.02 -3.89
CA MET A 173 -26.59 -0.68 -4.85
C MET A 173 -26.32 0.14 -6.10
N SER A 174 -27.29 0.90 -6.62
CA SER A 174 -27.07 1.74 -7.79
C SER A 174 -26.03 2.85 -7.54
N ARG A 175 -25.79 3.25 -6.29
CA ARG A 175 -24.75 4.21 -5.91
C ARG A 175 -23.38 3.53 -5.84
N LEU A 176 -23.30 2.38 -5.18
CA LEU A 176 -22.10 1.57 -5.18
C LEU A 176 -21.70 1.15 -6.60
N ALA A 177 -22.67 0.84 -7.46
CA ALA A 177 -22.39 0.56 -8.87
C ALA A 177 -21.81 1.77 -9.61
N ARG A 178 -22.30 3.00 -9.36
CA ARG A 178 -21.72 4.22 -9.93
C ARG A 178 -20.32 4.49 -9.41
N MET A 179 -20.11 4.30 -8.11
CA MET A 179 -18.79 4.37 -7.51
C MET A 179 -17.81 3.41 -8.20
N GLY A 180 -18.22 2.16 -8.40
CA GLY A 180 -17.42 1.18 -9.11
C GLY A 180 -17.07 1.58 -10.54
N ARG A 181 -18.03 2.17 -11.30
CA ARG A 181 -17.74 2.72 -12.63
C ARG A 181 -16.73 3.87 -12.58
N ALA A 182 -16.85 4.75 -11.60
CA ALA A 182 -15.88 5.83 -11.39
C ALA A 182 -14.47 5.29 -11.10
N LEU A 183 -14.36 4.13 -10.45
CA LEU A 183 -13.10 3.40 -10.25
C LEU A 183 -12.64 2.61 -11.50
N GLY A 184 -13.39 2.69 -12.61
CA GLY A 184 -13.06 1.98 -13.84
C GLY A 184 -13.53 0.53 -13.91
N LEU A 185 -14.41 0.11 -13.02
CA LEU A 185 -14.99 -1.22 -13.08
C LEU A 185 -16.06 -1.31 -14.19
N HIS A 186 -16.07 -2.43 -14.89
CA HIS A 186 -17.07 -2.70 -15.91
C HIS A 186 -18.42 -3.05 -15.27
N ASP A 187 -19.54 -2.66 -15.89
CA ASP A 187 -20.90 -2.89 -15.38
C ASP A 187 -21.22 -4.34 -15.03
N ARG A 188 -20.63 -5.30 -15.76
CA ARG A 188 -20.79 -6.74 -15.46
C ARG A 188 -20.30 -7.14 -14.05
N TYR A 189 -19.47 -6.33 -13.40
CA TYR A 189 -18.98 -6.56 -12.04
C TYR A 189 -19.86 -5.93 -10.97
N LEU A 190 -20.77 -5.06 -11.39
CA LEU A 190 -21.64 -4.24 -10.56
C LEU A 190 -23.05 -4.73 -10.77
N THR A 191 -23.46 -5.74 -10.05
CA THR A 191 -24.75 -6.39 -10.24
C THR A 191 -25.83 -5.83 -9.32
N ASP A 192 -27.11 -6.04 -9.67
CA ASP A 192 -28.29 -5.62 -8.90
C ASP A 192 -28.51 -6.43 -7.61
N ALA A 193 -27.46 -6.97 -7.00
CA ALA A 193 -27.56 -7.68 -5.74
C ALA A 193 -27.84 -6.71 -4.58
N PRO A 194 -28.46 -7.18 -3.50
CA PRO A 194 -28.55 -6.39 -2.29
C PRO A 194 -27.16 -5.99 -1.79
N VAL A 195 -27.06 -4.79 -1.19
CA VAL A 195 -25.84 -4.32 -0.57
C VAL A 195 -25.40 -5.33 0.48
N THR A 196 -24.21 -5.88 0.30
CA THR A 196 -23.59 -6.80 1.24
C THR A 196 -22.19 -6.29 1.58
N ASP A 197 -21.67 -6.68 2.74
CA ASP A 197 -20.30 -6.35 3.14
C ASP A 197 -19.28 -6.83 2.10
N VAL A 198 -19.57 -7.95 1.41
CA VAL A 198 -18.75 -8.46 0.31
C VAL A 198 -18.66 -7.47 -0.85
N SER A 199 -19.78 -6.84 -1.25
CA SER A 199 -19.76 -5.82 -2.31
C SER A 199 -19.01 -4.56 -1.89
N CYS A 200 -19.10 -4.15 -0.64
CA CYS A 200 -18.36 -3.02 -0.08
C CYS A 200 -16.86 -3.35 0.04
N GLY A 201 -16.51 -4.56 0.49
CA GLY A 201 -15.13 -5.04 0.54
C GLY A 201 -14.45 -5.08 -0.83
N PHE A 202 -15.19 -5.50 -1.85
CA PHE A 202 -14.73 -5.45 -3.25
C PHE A 202 -14.41 -4.01 -3.69
N LEU A 203 -15.28 -3.06 -3.42
CA LEU A 203 -15.06 -1.65 -3.75
C LEU A 203 -13.91 -1.05 -2.93
N ALA A 204 -13.79 -1.41 -1.65
CA ALA A 204 -12.68 -1.01 -0.80
C ALA A 204 -11.33 -1.48 -1.38
N ALA A 205 -11.21 -2.75 -1.74
CA ALA A 205 -10.02 -3.30 -2.39
C ALA A 205 -9.70 -2.57 -3.70
N GLN A 206 -10.72 -2.32 -4.53
CA GLN A 206 -10.55 -1.58 -5.78
C GLN A 206 -10.11 -0.11 -5.56
N MET A 207 -10.62 0.55 -4.51
CA MET A 207 -10.15 1.88 -4.13
C MET A 207 -8.67 1.84 -3.76
N LEU A 208 -8.28 0.93 -2.90
CA LEU A 208 -6.90 0.78 -2.44
C LEU A 208 -5.90 0.45 -3.57
N HIS A 209 -6.40 -0.08 -4.67
CA HIS A 209 -5.60 -0.36 -5.88
C HIS A 209 -5.58 0.79 -6.89
N THR A 210 -6.35 1.85 -6.67
CA THR A 210 -6.49 2.96 -7.61
C THR A 210 -5.47 4.04 -7.33
N HIS A 211 -4.41 4.17 -8.14
CA HIS A 211 -3.38 5.22 -8.02
C HIS A 211 -3.78 6.56 -8.67
N ASP A 212 -5.05 6.76 -9.00
CA ASP A 212 -5.58 7.96 -9.65
C ASP A 212 -6.46 8.75 -8.67
N ALA A 213 -5.94 9.87 -8.18
CA ALA A 213 -6.64 10.75 -7.24
C ALA A 213 -7.98 11.28 -7.79
N VAL A 214 -8.07 11.54 -9.10
CA VAL A 214 -9.30 12.03 -9.75
C VAL A 214 -10.37 10.94 -9.75
N ARG A 215 -10.01 9.70 -10.06
CA ARG A 215 -10.94 8.56 -9.99
C ARG A 215 -11.42 8.32 -8.56
N LEU A 216 -10.52 8.39 -7.58
CA LEU A 216 -10.88 8.26 -6.17
C LEU A 216 -11.89 9.34 -5.75
N ARG A 217 -11.63 10.61 -6.08
CA ARG A 217 -12.58 11.71 -5.81
C ARG A 217 -13.93 11.46 -6.46
N ASN A 218 -13.96 11.09 -7.73
CA ASN A 218 -15.20 10.84 -8.44
C ASN A 218 -15.97 9.67 -7.81
N ALA A 219 -15.27 8.61 -7.42
CA ALA A 219 -15.87 7.46 -6.74
C ALA A 219 -16.49 7.83 -5.40
N VAL A 220 -15.76 8.54 -4.54
CA VAL A 220 -16.29 9.04 -3.26
C VAL A 220 -17.47 9.99 -3.49
N GLY A 221 -17.39 10.87 -4.49
CA GLY A 221 -18.46 11.80 -4.84
C GLY A 221 -19.80 11.14 -5.16
N GLU A 222 -19.78 9.92 -5.72
CA GLU A 222 -21.00 9.15 -6.01
C GLU A 222 -21.76 8.69 -4.75
N VAL A 223 -21.05 8.55 -3.63
CA VAL A 223 -21.61 8.08 -2.36
C VAL A 223 -21.72 9.16 -1.29
N ALA A 224 -20.95 10.24 -1.39
CA ALA A 224 -20.82 11.28 -0.37
C ALA A 224 -22.15 11.82 0.17
N ARG A 225 -23.15 12.07 -0.71
CA ARG A 225 -24.47 12.59 -0.34
C ARG A 225 -25.37 11.56 0.36
N HIS A 226 -24.91 10.31 0.47
CA HIS A 226 -25.66 9.18 1.03
C HIS A 226 -25.01 8.63 2.30
N MET A 227 -23.98 9.28 2.77
CA MET A 227 -23.23 8.98 4.00
C MET A 227 -23.50 10.08 5.02
N ASP A 228 -23.45 9.75 6.29
CA ASP A 228 -23.33 10.79 7.31
C ASP A 228 -21.95 11.48 7.26
N SER A 229 -21.87 12.67 7.84
CA SER A 229 -20.64 13.47 7.78
C SER A 229 -19.45 12.78 8.43
N THR A 230 -19.66 12.01 9.48
CA THR A 230 -18.58 11.30 10.20
C THR A 230 -18.01 10.17 9.36
N ALA A 231 -18.90 9.36 8.76
CA ALA A 231 -18.48 8.27 7.88
C ALA A 231 -17.80 8.79 6.62
N LEU A 232 -18.28 9.89 6.05
CA LEU A 232 -17.66 10.52 4.90
C LEU A 232 -16.27 11.08 5.25
N ASP A 233 -16.14 11.75 6.40
CA ASP A 233 -14.84 12.23 6.90
C ASP A 233 -13.85 11.07 7.07
N GLN A 234 -14.28 9.99 7.69
CA GLN A 234 -13.46 8.79 7.86
C GLN A 234 -13.08 8.16 6.52
N LEU A 235 -14.03 7.99 5.60
CA LEU A 235 -13.75 7.44 4.26
C LEU A 235 -12.73 8.29 3.51
N VAL A 236 -12.91 9.61 3.49
CA VAL A 236 -11.99 10.51 2.80
C VAL A 236 -10.59 10.41 3.38
N ASN A 237 -10.45 10.46 4.70
CA ASN A 237 -9.14 10.34 5.36
C ASN A 237 -8.47 9.00 5.04
N LEU A 238 -9.23 7.89 4.98
CA LEU A 238 -8.71 6.58 4.63
C LEU A 238 -8.23 6.50 3.17
N VAL A 239 -8.83 7.25 2.24
CA VAL A 239 -8.50 7.11 0.82
C VAL A 239 -7.56 8.20 0.29
N LEU A 240 -7.34 9.28 1.04
CA LEU A 240 -6.44 10.37 0.64
C LEU A 240 -5.02 9.90 0.26
N PRO A 241 -4.36 8.98 0.98
CA PRO A 241 -3.00 8.55 0.64
C PRO A 241 -2.94 7.47 -0.45
N VAL A 242 -4.09 6.98 -0.92
CA VAL A 242 -4.14 5.80 -1.81
C VAL A 242 -3.50 6.06 -3.18
N TRP A 243 -3.50 7.30 -3.66
CA TRP A 243 -2.86 7.65 -4.94
C TRP A 243 -1.32 7.52 -4.92
N ILE A 244 -0.72 7.48 -3.73
CA ILE A 244 0.71 7.19 -3.59
C ILE A 244 0.97 5.73 -3.96
N ASP A 245 2.01 5.51 -4.77
CA ASP A 245 2.46 4.17 -5.11
C ASP A 245 2.91 3.39 -3.86
N ALA A 246 2.38 2.19 -3.70
CA ALA A 246 2.62 1.37 -2.51
C ALA A 246 4.09 0.92 -2.40
N THR A 247 4.73 0.62 -3.54
CA THR A 247 6.13 0.18 -3.58
C THR A 247 7.05 1.30 -3.13
N SER A 248 6.82 2.51 -3.67
CA SER A 248 7.56 3.71 -3.27
C SER A 248 7.34 4.03 -1.78
N ALA A 249 6.10 3.98 -1.28
CA ALA A 249 5.78 4.30 0.10
C ALA A 249 6.52 3.41 1.10
N ARG A 250 6.71 2.13 0.80
CA ARG A 250 7.43 1.21 1.70
C ARG A 250 8.85 1.65 2.02
N HIS A 251 9.48 2.40 1.15
CA HIS A 251 10.85 2.87 1.40
C HIS A 251 10.95 3.88 2.55
N VAL A 252 9.86 4.41 3.08
CA VAL A 252 9.89 5.25 4.28
C VAL A 252 9.85 4.43 5.57
N LEU A 253 9.47 3.13 5.52
CA LEU A 253 9.40 2.27 6.70
C LEU A 253 10.78 2.03 7.31
N PRO A 254 10.88 1.86 8.65
CA PRO A 254 12.10 1.45 9.30
C PRO A 254 12.58 0.10 8.74
N SER A 255 13.87 -0.10 8.62
CA SER A 255 14.43 -1.40 8.24
C SER A 255 14.22 -2.39 9.39
N GLY A 256 13.69 -3.60 9.11
CA GLY A 256 13.31 -4.60 10.13
C GLY A 256 14.45 -5.17 10.98
N ASP A 257 15.70 -4.83 10.71
CA ASP A 257 16.90 -5.42 11.34
C ASP A 257 17.35 -4.68 12.61
N GLY A 258 16.47 -3.95 13.29
CA GLY A 258 16.82 -3.19 14.50
C GLY A 258 17.74 -1.98 14.21
N ALA A 259 17.85 -1.59 12.95
CA ALA A 259 18.54 -0.36 12.58
C ALA A 259 17.80 0.84 13.20
N GLY A 260 18.57 1.74 13.81
CA GLY A 260 18.06 2.96 14.46
C GLY A 260 17.23 3.87 13.56
N PRO A 261 17.03 5.12 13.97
CA PRO A 261 16.17 6.06 13.27
C PRO A 261 16.63 6.26 11.83
N ARG A 262 15.67 6.40 10.93
CA ARG A 262 15.91 6.49 9.49
C ARG A 262 15.72 7.92 9.02
N THR A 263 16.64 8.39 8.18
CA THR A 263 16.48 9.61 7.41
C THR A 263 16.18 9.23 5.95
N VAL A 264 15.09 9.76 5.42
CA VAL A 264 14.70 9.61 4.02
C VAL A 264 14.60 10.99 3.39
N VAL A 265 15.20 11.18 2.23
CA VAL A 265 15.02 12.38 1.41
C VAL A 265 13.98 12.05 0.35
N LEU A 266 12.86 12.78 0.35
CA LEU A 266 11.72 12.54 -0.52
C LEU A 266 11.54 13.68 -1.52
N ASN A 267 11.68 13.37 -2.81
CA ASN A 267 11.52 14.34 -3.91
C ASN A 267 10.03 14.62 -4.19
N VAL A 268 9.41 15.43 -3.36
CA VAL A 268 8.04 15.94 -3.55
C VAL A 268 7.99 17.44 -3.30
N ARG A 269 6.87 18.08 -3.61
CA ARG A 269 6.72 19.54 -3.52
C ARG A 269 5.76 19.99 -2.41
N SER A 270 5.15 19.04 -1.72
CA SER A 270 4.19 19.32 -0.65
C SER A 270 4.48 18.50 0.59
N PRO A 271 4.43 19.12 1.78
CA PRO A 271 4.49 18.39 3.04
C PRO A 271 3.32 17.41 3.21
N ASP A 272 2.14 17.72 2.65
CA ASP A 272 0.99 16.81 2.65
C ASP A 272 1.30 15.52 1.90
N THR A 273 2.07 15.60 0.80
CA THR A 273 2.52 14.38 0.08
C THR A 273 3.41 13.53 0.97
N GLY A 274 4.29 14.13 1.76
CA GLY A 274 5.11 13.42 2.74
C GLY A 274 4.26 12.68 3.77
N GLU A 275 3.20 13.32 4.26
CA GLU A 275 2.24 12.71 5.19
C GLU A 275 1.47 11.56 4.52
N TYR A 276 1.05 11.73 3.25
CA TYR A 276 0.40 10.65 2.50
C TYR A 276 1.33 9.45 2.25
N TYR A 277 2.63 9.69 2.07
CA TYR A 277 3.62 8.60 2.01
C TYR A 277 3.61 7.77 3.29
N LEU A 278 3.59 8.42 4.45
CA LEU A 278 3.49 7.73 5.75
C LEU A 278 2.17 6.99 5.88
N GLY A 279 1.04 7.66 5.60
CA GLY A 279 -0.28 7.03 5.62
C GLY A 279 -0.36 5.79 4.74
N ARG A 280 0.21 5.86 3.53
CA ARG A 280 0.27 4.73 2.60
C ARG A 280 1.17 3.61 3.11
N ALA A 281 2.35 3.95 3.63
CA ALA A 281 3.34 2.99 4.13
C ALA A 281 2.83 2.20 5.34
N PHE A 282 2.08 2.84 6.22
CA PHE A 282 1.52 2.24 7.43
C PHE A 282 0.08 1.76 7.27
N CYS A 283 -0.48 1.77 6.03
CA CYS A 283 -1.86 1.37 5.75
C CYS A 283 -2.88 2.12 6.63
N MET A 284 -2.65 3.42 6.86
CA MET A 284 -3.47 4.30 7.73
C MET A 284 -3.61 3.84 9.19
N ASP A 285 -2.75 2.93 9.64
CA ASP A 285 -2.72 2.50 11.03
C ASP A 285 -2.01 3.53 11.92
N HIS A 286 -2.74 4.55 12.34
CA HIS A 286 -2.24 5.63 13.21
C HIS A 286 -1.77 5.15 14.61
N SER A 287 -1.98 3.90 14.98
CA SER A 287 -1.41 3.35 16.20
C SER A 287 0.08 3.03 16.05
N ARG A 288 0.57 2.90 14.82
CA ARG A 288 1.95 2.50 14.47
C ARG A 288 2.84 3.66 14.06
N TYR A 289 2.29 4.79 13.64
CA TYR A 289 3.07 5.95 13.24
C TYR A 289 2.42 7.26 13.68
N TRP A 290 3.26 8.26 13.93
CA TRP A 290 2.84 9.61 14.30
C TRP A 290 3.62 10.66 13.50
N PRO A 291 2.99 11.34 12.54
CA PRO A 291 3.65 12.37 11.77
C PRO A 291 3.66 13.72 12.54
N ILE A 292 4.78 14.40 12.49
CA ILE A 292 4.98 15.77 12.94
C ILE A 292 5.41 16.57 11.72
N VAL A 293 4.50 17.35 11.16
CA VAL A 293 4.78 18.13 9.94
C VAL A 293 5.32 19.49 10.32
N VAL A 294 6.51 19.82 9.82
CA VAL A 294 7.18 21.10 9.99
C VAL A 294 7.14 21.86 8.68
N SER A 295 6.43 22.98 8.67
CA SER A 295 6.31 23.86 7.50
C SER A 295 7.61 24.59 7.21
N ALA A 296 7.86 24.91 5.93
CA ALA A 296 8.99 25.74 5.51
C ALA A 296 9.01 27.09 6.24
N PRO A 297 10.21 27.69 6.45
CA PRO A 297 10.31 29.06 6.88
C PRO A 297 9.63 30.02 5.88
N PRO A 298 9.28 31.24 6.29
CA PRO A 298 8.76 32.24 5.34
C PRO A 298 9.80 32.59 4.28
N PRO A 299 9.38 32.94 3.07
CA PRO A 299 10.31 33.40 2.05
C PRO A 299 10.95 34.74 2.48
N GLY A 300 12.27 34.86 2.30
CA GLY A 300 13.02 36.07 2.57
C GLY A 300 13.56 36.21 3.99
N GLU A 301 13.53 35.14 4.79
CA GLU A 301 14.25 35.08 6.06
C GLU A 301 15.76 35.25 5.85
N GLU A 302 16.42 36.04 6.72
CA GLU A 302 17.86 36.25 6.65
C GLU A 302 18.67 35.02 7.03
N ASP A 303 18.14 34.17 7.92
CA ASP A 303 18.72 32.90 8.34
C ASP A 303 17.65 31.76 8.28
N PRO A 304 17.47 31.17 7.09
CA PRO A 304 16.47 30.12 6.92
C PRO A 304 16.80 28.83 7.69
N GLU A 305 18.07 28.56 8.00
CA GLU A 305 18.48 27.42 8.83
C GLU A 305 18.01 27.58 10.28
N GLU A 306 18.29 28.74 10.90
CA GLU A 306 17.89 29.00 12.29
C GLU A 306 16.37 29.01 12.42
N GLU A 307 15.66 29.62 11.46
CA GLU A 307 14.20 29.65 11.47
C GLU A 307 13.62 28.21 11.30
N LEU A 308 14.18 27.38 10.40
CA LEU A 308 13.75 26.00 10.25
C LEU A 308 14.00 25.20 11.54
N ARG A 309 15.16 25.38 12.16
CA ARG A 309 15.48 24.78 13.45
C ARG A 309 14.47 25.17 14.53
N HIS A 310 14.17 26.45 14.62
CA HIS A 310 13.21 26.97 15.58
C HIS A 310 11.80 26.38 15.36
N ARG A 311 11.37 26.27 14.12
CA ARG A 311 10.09 25.63 13.77
C ARG A 311 10.05 24.15 14.12
N CYS A 312 11.13 23.41 13.85
CA CYS A 312 11.25 22.02 14.29
C CYS A 312 11.08 21.93 15.81
N GLU A 313 11.80 22.77 16.56
CA GLU A 313 11.73 22.80 18.01
C GLU A 313 10.33 23.13 18.52
N GLN A 314 9.72 24.19 18.03
CA GLN A 314 8.37 24.61 18.44
C GLN A 314 7.32 23.55 18.12
N THR A 315 7.36 23.00 16.91
CA THR A 315 6.37 22.00 16.47
C THR A 315 6.48 20.72 17.29
N ILE A 316 7.71 20.24 17.52
CA ILE A 316 7.95 19.04 18.35
C ILE A 316 7.48 19.28 19.78
N ARG A 317 7.85 20.42 20.40
CA ARG A 317 7.40 20.76 21.76
C ARG A 317 5.89 20.81 21.86
N ALA A 318 5.23 21.48 20.92
CA ALA A 318 3.77 21.57 20.89
C ALA A 318 3.12 20.19 20.76
N ARG A 319 3.65 19.33 19.91
CA ARG A 319 3.13 17.97 19.70
C ARG A 319 3.28 17.08 20.93
N PHE A 320 4.41 17.18 21.65
CA PHE A 320 4.63 16.39 22.86
C PHE A 320 4.12 17.09 24.14
N GLY A 321 3.52 18.27 24.04
CA GLY A 321 3.06 19.04 25.21
C GLY A 321 4.18 19.52 26.11
N MET A 322 5.39 19.71 25.57
CA MET A 322 6.58 20.14 26.31
C MET A 322 6.59 21.65 26.53
N THR A 323 7.14 22.07 27.67
CA THR A 323 7.37 23.48 27.95
C THR A 323 8.60 24.01 27.22
N ALA A 324 8.71 25.35 27.07
CA ALA A 324 9.86 25.97 26.40
C ALA A 324 11.20 25.70 27.11
N SER A 325 11.18 25.40 28.41
CA SER A 325 12.38 25.17 29.22
C SER A 325 12.85 23.71 29.27
N GLU A 326 12.02 22.78 28.80
CA GLU A 326 12.39 21.34 28.77
C GLU A 326 13.35 21.05 27.62
N PRO A 327 14.45 20.30 27.84
CA PRO A 327 15.31 19.85 26.75
C PRO A 327 14.55 18.96 25.77
N LEU A 328 14.77 19.13 24.46
CA LEU A 328 14.15 18.27 23.43
C LEU A 328 14.50 16.77 23.61
N ALA A 329 15.67 16.48 24.16
CA ALA A 329 16.09 15.12 24.51
C ALA A 329 15.15 14.40 25.48
N HIS A 330 14.27 15.13 26.16
CA HIS A 330 13.26 14.55 27.06
C HIS A 330 11.94 14.23 26.33
N ALA A 331 11.85 14.47 25.01
CA ALA A 331 10.66 14.09 24.25
C ALA A 331 10.38 12.59 24.42
N PRO A 332 9.16 12.20 24.81
CA PRO A 332 8.85 10.81 25.09
C PRO A 332 8.77 10.00 23.81
N GLN A 333 9.48 8.88 23.75
CA GLN A 333 9.28 7.89 22.68
C GLN A 333 7.98 7.14 22.94
N LEU A 334 7.09 7.13 21.94
CA LEU A 334 5.83 6.41 22.05
C LEU A 334 6.08 4.90 21.89
N PRO A 335 5.55 4.06 22.78
CA PRO A 335 5.72 2.61 22.65
C PRO A 335 4.96 2.10 21.41
N ASN A 336 5.62 1.27 20.62
CA ASN A 336 5.08 0.65 19.40
C ASN A 336 4.58 1.62 18.32
N CYS A 337 5.02 2.88 18.36
CA CYS A 337 4.63 3.92 17.42
C CYS A 337 5.86 4.67 16.92
N ASP A 338 6.13 4.58 15.63
CA ASP A 338 7.24 5.29 15.01
C ASP A 338 6.88 6.76 14.82
N THR A 339 7.69 7.66 15.38
CA THR A 339 7.46 9.09 15.23
C THR A 339 8.31 9.64 14.07
N TYR A 340 7.65 10.27 13.13
CA TYR A 340 8.25 10.89 11.95
C TYR A 340 8.16 12.39 12.02
N VAL A 341 9.28 13.07 11.78
CA VAL A 341 9.29 14.51 11.52
C VAL A 341 9.40 14.70 10.02
N VAL A 342 8.34 15.25 9.42
CA VAL A 342 8.30 15.64 8.01
C VAL A 342 8.77 17.07 7.91
N ILE A 343 9.97 17.29 7.38
CA ILE A 343 10.60 18.60 7.28
C ILE A 343 10.47 19.13 5.86
N PHE A 344 9.76 20.22 5.66
CA PHE A 344 9.66 20.90 4.37
C PHE A 344 10.67 22.05 4.31
N ALA A 345 11.76 21.84 3.55
CA ALA A 345 12.91 22.74 3.46
C ALA A 345 12.89 23.61 2.18
N GLU A 346 11.72 24.12 1.76
CA GLU A 346 11.53 24.82 0.48
C GLU A 346 12.47 26.04 0.30
N TYR A 347 12.81 26.73 1.39
CA TYR A 347 13.63 27.96 1.34
C TYR A 347 15.05 27.76 1.89
N CYS A 348 15.41 26.53 2.23
CA CYS A 348 16.75 26.18 2.68
C CYS A 348 17.55 25.52 1.55
N SER A 349 18.86 25.75 1.51
CA SER A 349 19.77 24.91 0.73
C SER A 349 19.82 23.51 1.34
N LEU A 350 20.33 22.55 0.57
CA LEU A 350 20.46 21.16 1.06
C LEU A 350 21.43 21.06 2.25
N GLU A 351 22.49 21.89 2.27
CA GLU A 351 23.45 21.97 3.36
C GLU A 351 22.84 22.56 4.65
N GLU A 352 21.98 23.58 4.53
CA GLU A 352 21.27 24.16 5.68
C GLU A 352 20.27 23.13 6.24
N ALA A 353 19.50 22.50 5.37
CA ALA A 353 18.57 21.43 5.78
C ALA A 353 19.28 20.25 6.46
N GLU A 354 20.46 19.87 5.94
CA GLU A 354 21.30 18.81 6.54
C GLU A 354 21.74 19.16 7.97
N ARG A 355 22.19 20.40 8.21
CA ARG A 355 22.60 20.83 9.55
C ARG A 355 21.43 20.80 10.55
N VAL A 356 20.22 21.14 10.09
CA VAL A 356 19.01 21.03 10.93
C VAL A 356 18.69 19.55 11.22
N VAL A 357 18.78 18.67 10.23
CA VAL A 357 18.58 17.22 10.39
C VAL A 357 19.61 16.63 11.35
N ASP A 358 20.91 16.98 11.20
CA ASP A 358 21.96 16.48 12.08
C ASP A 358 21.79 16.97 13.52
N TRP A 359 21.46 18.25 13.69
CA TRP A 359 21.13 18.80 15.00
C TRP A 359 19.94 18.06 15.64
N LEU A 360 18.85 17.84 14.89
CA LEU A 360 17.64 17.18 15.40
C LEU A 360 17.91 15.73 15.81
N CYS A 361 18.67 14.99 15.00
CA CYS A 361 19.11 13.64 15.34
C CYS A 361 20.01 13.60 16.57
N GLY A 362 20.79 14.64 16.80
CA GLY A 362 21.59 14.80 18.02
C GLY A 362 20.74 15.06 19.26
N GLN A 363 19.63 15.81 19.14
CA GLN A 363 18.71 16.09 20.23
C GLN A 363 17.78 14.91 20.55
N ILE A 364 17.23 14.24 19.53
CA ILE A 364 16.23 13.16 19.66
C ILE A 364 16.64 11.98 18.76
N PRO A 365 17.56 11.11 19.22
CA PRO A 365 18.19 10.09 18.37
C PRO A 365 17.26 9.01 17.85
N TRP A 366 16.06 8.89 18.38
CA TRP A 366 15.08 7.86 17.99
C TRP A 366 14.04 8.33 16.95
N LEU A 367 14.04 9.62 16.56
CA LEU A 367 13.12 10.15 15.55
C LEU A 367 13.48 9.68 14.14
N HIS A 368 12.46 9.34 13.37
CA HIS A 368 12.59 9.18 11.93
C HIS A 368 12.39 10.53 11.24
N ILE A 369 13.16 10.79 10.19
CA ILE A 369 13.10 12.06 9.46
C ILE A 369 12.74 11.81 8.00
N LEU A 370 11.73 12.53 7.54
CA LEU A 370 11.35 12.61 6.13
C LEU A 370 11.63 14.05 5.66
N LEU A 371 12.76 14.25 4.98
CA LEU A 371 13.17 15.54 4.47
C LEU A 371 12.63 15.75 3.05
N ILE A 372 11.90 16.82 2.84
CA ILE A 372 11.45 17.28 1.53
C ILE A 372 12.34 18.47 1.13
N PRO A 373 13.27 18.30 0.20
CA PRO A 373 14.22 19.33 -0.19
C PRO A 373 13.56 20.38 -1.10
N ARG A 374 14.20 21.56 -1.20
CA ARG A 374 13.83 22.61 -2.13
C ARG A 374 13.91 22.18 -3.59
N ASP A 375 15.07 21.62 -3.93
CA ASP A 375 15.40 21.23 -5.30
C ASP A 375 15.22 19.72 -5.47
N GLU A 376 14.87 19.31 -6.68
CA GLU A 376 14.78 17.90 -7.03
C GLU A 376 16.17 17.30 -7.10
N LEU A 377 16.36 16.17 -6.42
CA LEU A 377 17.63 15.47 -6.35
C LEU A 377 17.59 14.21 -7.22
N THR A 378 18.71 13.90 -7.85
CA THR A 378 18.93 12.62 -8.51
C THR A 378 19.85 11.72 -7.66
N HIS A 379 19.93 10.45 -8.02
CA HIS A 379 20.82 9.52 -7.29
C HIS A 379 22.31 9.90 -7.43
N ASP A 380 22.66 10.65 -8.49
CA ASP A 380 24.04 11.08 -8.77
C ASP A 380 24.40 12.42 -8.08
N ASP A 381 23.41 13.13 -7.54
CA ASP A 381 23.66 14.40 -6.87
C ASP A 381 24.39 14.18 -5.54
N PRO A 382 25.46 14.95 -5.27
CA PRO A 382 26.17 14.88 -4.00
C PRO A 382 25.27 15.35 -2.87
N ARG A 383 25.19 14.54 -1.82
CA ARG A 383 24.43 14.88 -0.61
C ARG A 383 25.39 15.08 0.55
N PRO A 384 25.26 16.19 1.31
CA PRO A 384 26.20 16.52 2.38
C PRO A 384 25.98 15.63 3.62
N GLY A 385 27.03 15.45 4.41
CA GLY A 385 27.02 14.90 5.76
C GLY A 385 26.19 13.64 5.93
N ARG A 386 25.24 13.69 6.84
CA ARG A 386 24.30 12.58 7.15
C ARG A 386 23.41 12.22 5.98
N LEU A 387 23.03 13.18 5.12
CA LEU A 387 22.17 12.92 3.97
C LEU A 387 22.86 12.06 2.90
N ALA A 388 24.19 11.94 2.91
CA ALA A 388 24.92 11.01 2.03
C ALA A 388 24.54 9.55 2.30
N GLN A 389 24.15 9.23 3.52
CA GLN A 389 23.72 7.87 3.94
C GLN A 389 22.19 7.72 3.94
N ALA A 390 21.45 8.82 3.76
CA ALA A 390 20.01 8.80 3.70
C ALA A 390 19.50 8.12 2.41
N SER A 391 18.39 7.42 2.51
CA SER A 391 17.71 6.90 1.33
C SER A 391 17.11 8.05 0.53
N LEU A 392 17.43 8.13 -0.77
CA LEU A 392 16.73 9.04 -1.68
C LEU A 392 15.55 8.32 -2.30
N LEU A 393 14.37 8.91 -2.18
CA LEU A 393 13.14 8.40 -2.73
C LEU A 393 12.65 9.35 -3.81
N VAL A 394 12.69 8.87 -5.05
CA VAL A 394 12.17 9.57 -6.22
C VAL A 394 10.83 8.95 -6.58
N PRO A 395 9.71 9.68 -6.41
CA PRO A 395 8.40 9.18 -6.75
C PRO A 395 8.26 8.81 -8.23
N PRO A 396 7.41 7.84 -8.59
CA PRO A 396 7.16 7.49 -9.99
C PRO A 396 6.24 8.49 -10.72
N PHE A 397 5.80 9.55 -10.07
CA PHE A 397 4.93 10.60 -10.62
C PHE A 397 5.68 11.94 -10.73
N GLY A 398 5.27 12.77 -11.69
CA GLY A 398 5.84 14.10 -11.89
C GLY A 398 5.22 15.17 -10.98
N VAL A 399 5.86 16.35 -10.95
CA VAL A 399 5.40 17.51 -10.15
C VAL A 399 3.97 17.94 -10.52
N ASP A 400 3.59 17.82 -11.78
CA ASP A 400 2.23 18.19 -12.20
C ASP A 400 1.20 17.17 -11.72
N ASP A 401 1.53 15.89 -11.69
CA ASP A 401 0.67 14.84 -11.14
C ASP A 401 0.47 15.03 -9.64
N GLU A 402 1.55 15.31 -8.90
CA GLU A 402 1.48 15.66 -7.48
C GLU A 402 0.57 16.87 -7.25
N ARG A 403 0.75 17.95 -8.02
CA ARG A 403 -0.07 19.16 -7.91
C ARG A 403 -1.54 18.89 -8.15
N VAL A 404 -1.85 18.04 -9.14
CA VAL A 404 -3.23 17.61 -9.42
C VAL A 404 -3.78 16.81 -8.26
N ALA A 405 -3.05 15.82 -7.73
CA ALA A 405 -3.48 14.98 -6.64
C ALA A 405 -3.74 15.79 -5.35
N ILE A 406 -2.83 16.70 -4.99
CA ILE A 406 -3.00 17.60 -3.83
C ILE A 406 -4.22 18.51 -4.01
N ARG A 407 -4.42 19.10 -5.21
CA ARG A 407 -5.62 19.90 -5.49
C ARG A 407 -6.90 19.09 -5.36
N VAL A 408 -6.88 17.85 -5.81
CA VAL A 408 -8.01 16.92 -5.67
C VAL A 408 -8.28 16.62 -4.20
N ALA A 409 -7.25 16.34 -3.41
CA ALA A 409 -7.36 16.11 -1.97
C ALA A 409 -7.99 17.30 -1.24
N TYR A 410 -7.48 18.52 -1.49
CA TYR A 410 -8.09 19.75 -0.95
C TYR A 410 -9.53 19.94 -1.41
N GLY A 411 -9.84 19.62 -2.67
CA GLY A 411 -11.20 19.64 -3.18
C GLY A 411 -12.12 18.69 -2.44
N MET A 412 -11.66 17.48 -2.13
CA MET A 412 -12.44 16.52 -1.34
C MET A 412 -12.73 17.04 0.08
N LEU A 413 -11.73 17.59 0.74
CA LEU A 413 -11.90 18.15 2.08
C LEU A 413 -12.84 19.37 2.11
N ASN A 414 -12.68 20.29 1.16
CA ASN A 414 -13.46 21.53 1.12
C ASN A 414 -14.89 21.32 0.61
N ASP A 415 -15.09 20.55 -0.47
CA ASP A 415 -16.41 20.36 -1.10
C ASP A 415 -17.39 19.64 -0.17
N TRP A 416 -16.89 18.83 0.75
CA TRP A 416 -17.70 18.07 1.68
C TRP A 416 -17.65 18.58 3.12
N GLY A 417 -16.98 19.73 3.34
CA GLY A 417 -16.92 20.36 4.67
C GLY A 417 -16.15 19.54 5.70
N ILE A 418 -15.23 18.70 5.23
CA ILE A 418 -14.38 17.88 6.09
C ILE A 418 -13.29 18.79 6.64
N GLY A 419 -13.35 19.09 7.96
CA GLY A 419 -12.28 19.79 8.64
C GLY A 419 -11.02 18.95 8.63
N ARG A 420 -9.84 19.53 8.33
CA ARG A 420 -8.59 18.94 8.76
C ARG A 420 -8.74 18.69 10.26
N ARG A 421 -8.64 17.46 10.72
CA ARG A 421 -8.63 17.18 12.15
C ARG A 421 -7.60 18.11 12.75
N ASP A 422 -8.07 18.94 13.70
CA ASP A 422 -7.20 19.75 14.52
C ASP A 422 -6.24 18.80 15.23
N GLU A 423 -5.06 18.62 14.67
CA GLU A 423 -4.07 17.59 15.03
C GLU A 423 -3.42 17.88 16.39
N GLY A 424 -4.11 18.62 17.24
CA GLY A 424 -3.66 19.12 18.53
C GLY A 424 -3.97 18.28 19.76
N ARG A 425 -4.64 17.11 19.65
CA ARG A 425 -4.85 16.28 20.84
C ARG A 425 -4.45 14.83 20.57
N PRO A 426 -3.48 14.30 21.32
CA PRO A 426 -3.29 12.85 21.40
C PRO A 426 -4.61 12.25 21.88
N GLY A 427 -5.24 11.44 21.03
CA GLY A 427 -6.47 10.77 21.36
C GLY A 427 -6.31 10.01 22.68
N ARG A 428 -7.17 10.31 23.66
CA ARG A 428 -7.31 9.46 24.84
C ARG A 428 -7.46 8.03 24.33
N VAL A 429 -6.46 7.23 24.60
CA VAL A 429 -6.58 5.76 24.53
C VAL A 429 -7.76 5.44 25.42
N ALA A 430 -8.91 5.16 24.80
CA ALA A 430 -10.06 4.64 25.50
C ALA A 430 -9.66 3.28 26.03
N GLY A 431 -9.34 3.21 27.32
CA GLY A 431 -9.11 1.96 28.00
C GLY A 431 -10.33 1.08 27.81
N ARG A 432 -10.17 0.01 27.06
CA ARG A 432 -11.07 -1.13 27.14
C ARG A 432 -10.72 -1.85 28.43
N GLY A 433 -11.60 -1.68 29.45
CA GLY A 433 -11.67 -2.54 30.61
C GLY A 433 -12.30 -3.89 30.26
#